data_5255c97bef8811c00b9157c1fee9b84e
#
_entry.id   5255c97bef8811c00b9157c1fee9b84e
#
_cell.length_a   1.000
_cell.length_b   1.000
_cell.length_c   1.000
_cell.angle_alpha   90.00
_cell.angle_beta   90.00
_cell.angle_gamma   90.00
#
_symmetry.space_group_name_H-M   'P 1'
#
loop_
_entity.id
_entity.type
_entity.pdbx_description
1 polymer ?
#
loop_
_entity_poly.entity_id
_entity_poly.type
_entity_poly.pdbx_seq_one_letter_code
_entity_poly.pdbx_strand_id
1 'polypeptide(L)'
;SSEWLIEATGKYMSPEKREKKAKKDVDKNGVTKATDDAKKAVVYFVLFGGTDPLISSSQERQKLDEYESFYFDMSNISRYISWEESALQKKVKLNGGKGLKIVKRFKINKSILMKDLENHNILEAREDLADVFGNPFIMVLPEVEKGENPIEMLQSNPKLKHAASVVESFLTARQYDVVVPSAMENLDNLNAAQMSLGGQEEDFSYQLALSIGSDIYITYAGTVESAGYGTEKYSMIVRAYETTTARLLGTETGYSQARKGEIMVSIEEAMNGAIDNVLSRLINYWESDLKNGIQYKLVVSISTDFDEDESESISFAFMDAVEEISNKSKENIATAQTLDYLLWCDPGKYDKSSKVYRYLKKKFGSFVEDEGVTATLRKINVNRKMILLKVDAE
;
A
#
# COMPACT_ATOMS: atom_id res chain seq x y z
N SER A 1 -7.98 -11.49 -2.38
CA SER A 1 -8.98 -12.08 -3.30
C SER A 1 -9.46 -10.98 -4.24
N SER A 2 -9.34 -11.22 -5.55
CA SER A 2 -9.90 -10.33 -6.59
C SER A 2 -11.43 -10.28 -6.58
N GLU A 3 -12.07 -11.07 -5.73
CA GLU A 3 -13.51 -11.20 -5.61
C GLU A 3 -14.01 -10.76 -4.24
N TRP A 4 -14.97 -9.84 -4.23
CA TRP A 4 -15.63 -9.36 -3.02
C TRP A 4 -17.05 -9.89 -2.94
N LEU A 5 -17.42 -10.43 -1.77
CA LEU A 5 -18.81 -10.82 -1.46
C LEU A 5 -19.54 -9.61 -0.88
N ILE A 6 -20.55 -9.12 -1.60
CA ILE A 6 -21.34 -7.96 -1.22
C ILE A 6 -22.81 -8.33 -1.12
N GLU A 7 -23.45 -7.94 -0.01
CA GLU A 7 -24.90 -8.00 0.13
C GLU A 7 -25.51 -6.66 -0.32
N ALA A 8 -26.34 -6.69 -1.33
CA ALA A 8 -26.93 -5.50 -1.90
C ALA A 8 -28.45 -5.52 -1.89
N THR A 9 -29.01 -4.35 -1.76
CA THR A 9 -30.44 -4.11 -1.87
C THR A 9 -30.79 -3.57 -3.25
N GLY A 10 -31.74 -4.22 -3.92
CA GLY A 10 -32.33 -3.70 -5.15
C GLY A 10 -33.81 -3.37 -4.98
N LYS A 11 -34.26 -2.40 -5.74
CA LYS A 11 -35.65 -1.93 -5.74
C LYS A 11 -36.16 -1.87 -7.18
N TYR A 12 -37.43 -2.23 -7.35
CA TYR A 12 -38.15 -2.01 -8.59
C TYR A 12 -39.51 -1.40 -8.30
N MET A 13 -39.86 -0.35 -9.02
CA MET A 13 -41.19 0.26 -9.02
C MET A 13 -41.76 0.12 -10.42
N SER A 14 -42.96 -0.44 -10.54
CA SER A 14 -43.61 -0.56 -11.83
C SER A 14 -43.93 0.83 -12.40
N PRO A 15 -43.62 1.13 -13.65
CA PRO A 15 -43.98 2.38 -14.30
C PRO A 15 -45.50 2.46 -14.66
N GLU A 16 -46.24 1.38 -14.46
CA GLU A 16 -47.64 1.29 -14.79
C GLU A 16 -48.50 2.13 -13.85
N LYS A 17 -49.29 3.04 -14.41
CA LYS A 17 -50.19 3.94 -13.63
C LYS A 17 -51.38 3.19 -13.00
N ARG A 18 -51.90 2.16 -13.69
CA ARG A 18 -53.10 1.40 -13.23
C ARG A 18 -52.64 0.33 -12.23
N GLU A 19 -53.21 0.37 -11.03
CA GLU A 19 -52.79 -0.50 -9.91
C GLU A 19 -52.77 -1.99 -10.25
N LYS A 20 -53.81 -2.51 -10.91
CA LYS A 20 -53.91 -3.91 -11.30
C LYS A 20 -52.80 -4.29 -12.30
N LYS A 21 -52.42 -3.39 -13.22
CA LYS A 21 -51.35 -3.62 -14.18
C LYS A 21 -49.98 -3.53 -13.48
N ALA A 22 -49.78 -2.56 -12.59
CA ALA A 22 -48.58 -2.40 -11.81
C ALA A 22 -48.28 -3.66 -10.96
N LYS A 23 -49.27 -4.20 -10.25
CA LYS A 23 -49.13 -5.43 -9.47
C LYS A 23 -48.75 -6.62 -10.35
N LYS A 24 -49.42 -6.76 -11.51
CA LYS A 24 -49.10 -7.84 -12.48
C LYS A 24 -47.68 -7.73 -13.05
N ASP A 25 -47.25 -6.50 -13.32
CA ASP A 25 -45.88 -6.23 -13.79
C ASP A 25 -44.83 -6.59 -12.71
N VAL A 26 -45.06 -6.17 -11.45
CA VAL A 26 -44.18 -6.52 -10.31
C VAL A 26 -44.12 -8.03 -10.09
N ASP A 27 -45.25 -8.72 -10.18
CA ASP A 27 -45.28 -10.18 -9.98
C ASP A 27 -44.51 -10.89 -11.12
N LYS A 28 -44.54 -10.36 -12.37
CA LYS A 28 -43.84 -10.93 -13.53
C LYS A 28 -42.35 -10.56 -13.61
N ASN A 29 -42.03 -9.29 -13.45
CA ASN A 29 -40.72 -8.71 -13.77
C ASN A 29 -39.98 -8.20 -12.52
N GLY A 30 -40.66 -8.08 -11.39
CA GLY A 30 -40.16 -7.36 -10.22
C GLY A 30 -38.88 -7.94 -9.63
N VAL A 31 -38.75 -9.26 -9.56
CA VAL A 31 -37.54 -9.91 -9.01
C VAL A 31 -36.35 -9.64 -9.94
N THR A 32 -36.50 -9.86 -11.25
CA THR A 32 -35.42 -9.63 -12.22
C THR A 32 -34.98 -8.18 -12.19
N LYS A 33 -35.91 -7.24 -12.30
CA LYS A 33 -35.59 -5.80 -12.30
C LYS A 33 -34.98 -5.31 -10.99
N ALA A 34 -35.45 -5.81 -9.86
CA ALA A 34 -34.85 -5.48 -8.57
C ALA A 34 -33.44 -6.13 -8.41
N THR A 35 -33.22 -7.32 -9.01
CA THR A 35 -31.87 -7.93 -9.05
C THR A 35 -30.91 -7.13 -9.93
N ASP A 36 -31.35 -6.62 -11.08
CA ASP A 36 -30.55 -5.74 -11.93
C ASP A 36 -30.15 -4.44 -11.18
N ASP A 37 -31.09 -3.87 -10.44
CA ASP A 37 -30.84 -2.70 -9.60
C ASP A 37 -29.85 -3.00 -8.46
N ALA A 38 -29.96 -4.17 -7.82
CA ALA A 38 -29.00 -4.62 -6.81
C ALA A 38 -27.59 -4.80 -7.39
N LYS A 39 -27.44 -5.33 -8.60
CA LYS A 39 -26.15 -5.46 -9.31
C LYS A 39 -25.53 -4.09 -9.59
N LYS A 40 -26.33 -3.10 -10.00
CA LYS A 40 -25.87 -1.70 -10.14
C LYS A 40 -25.37 -1.14 -8.83
N ALA A 41 -26.09 -1.40 -7.73
CA ALA A 41 -25.68 -0.97 -6.41
C ALA A 41 -24.35 -1.61 -5.96
N VAL A 42 -24.08 -2.86 -6.32
CA VAL A 42 -22.79 -3.53 -6.06
C VAL A 42 -21.65 -2.81 -6.79
N VAL A 43 -21.80 -2.55 -8.09
CA VAL A 43 -20.77 -1.83 -8.87
C VAL A 43 -20.56 -0.43 -8.32
N TYR A 44 -21.64 0.29 -8.03
CA TYR A 44 -21.58 1.62 -7.43
C TYR A 44 -20.83 1.61 -6.09
N PHE A 45 -21.11 0.62 -5.25
CA PHE A 45 -20.42 0.48 -3.95
C PHE A 45 -18.92 0.26 -4.11
N VAL A 46 -18.48 -0.56 -5.06
CA VAL A 46 -17.06 -0.80 -5.32
C VAL A 46 -16.37 0.43 -5.90
N LEU A 47 -17.07 1.20 -6.75
CA LEU A 47 -16.53 2.42 -7.33
C LEU A 47 -16.40 3.56 -6.30
N PHE A 48 -17.40 3.77 -5.44
CA PHE A 48 -17.53 4.99 -4.64
C PHE A 48 -17.72 4.77 -3.15
N GLY A 49 -18.04 3.55 -2.72
CA GLY A 49 -18.40 3.24 -1.34
C GLY A 49 -17.33 2.51 -0.56
N GLY A 50 -17.65 2.26 0.73
CA GLY A 50 -16.72 1.56 1.62
C GLY A 50 -15.57 2.43 2.10
N THR A 51 -14.58 1.80 2.72
CA THR A 51 -13.38 2.46 3.24
C THR A 51 -12.29 2.64 2.19
N ASP A 52 -12.41 1.97 1.04
CA ASP A 52 -11.43 1.94 -0.03
C ASP A 52 -12.13 1.89 -1.42
N PRO A 53 -12.75 3.01 -1.85
CA PRO A 53 -13.38 3.09 -3.17
C PRO A 53 -12.33 3.09 -4.28
N LEU A 54 -12.68 2.51 -5.45
CA LEU A 54 -11.78 2.54 -6.62
C LEU A 54 -11.58 3.96 -7.16
N ILE A 55 -12.58 4.80 -7.04
CA ILE A 55 -12.56 6.20 -7.46
C ILE A 55 -12.37 7.06 -6.21
N SER A 56 -11.18 7.59 -6.03
CA SER A 56 -10.78 8.32 -4.81
C SER A 56 -10.62 9.83 -5.02
N SER A 57 -10.37 10.28 -6.25
CA SER A 57 -10.13 11.67 -6.58
C SER A 57 -11.28 12.30 -7.39
N SER A 58 -11.39 13.63 -7.32
CA SER A 58 -12.36 14.40 -8.13
C SER A 58 -12.06 14.29 -9.64
N GLN A 59 -10.80 14.15 -10.01
CA GLN A 59 -10.38 14.01 -11.39
C GLN A 59 -10.79 12.65 -11.98
N GLU A 60 -10.57 11.56 -11.23
CA GLU A 60 -11.04 10.22 -11.62
C GLU A 60 -12.56 10.19 -11.77
N ARG A 61 -13.26 10.84 -10.83
CA ARG A 61 -14.73 10.94 -10.88
C ARG A 61 -15.21 11.66 -12.14
N GLN A 62 -14.59 12.78 -12.49
CA GLN A 62 -14.94 13.53 -13.71
C GLN A 62 -14.71 12.68 -14.97
N LYS A 63 -13.60 11.95 -15.04
CA LYS A 63 -13.33 11.02 -16.15
C LYS A 63 -14.36 9.88 -16.21
N LEU A 64 -14.74 9.32 -15.04
CA LEU A 64 -15.74 8.26 -14.97
C LEU A 64 -17.11 8.72 -15.45
N ASP A 65 -17.52 9.96 -15.14
CA ASP A 65 -18.81 10.51 -15.54
C ASP A 65 -19.00 10.50 -17.07
N GLU A 66 -17.90 10.62 -17.84
CA GLU A 66 -17.92 10.50 -19.32
C GLU A 66 -18.25 9.07 -19.78
N TYR A 67 -17.99 8.07 -18.95
CA TYR A 67 -18.22 6.64 -19.21
C TYR A 67 -19.31 6.03 -18.33
N GLU A 68 -20.12 6.83 -17.62
CA GLU A 68 -21.13 6.33 -16.66
C GLU A 68 -22.07 5.31 -17.30
N SER A 69 -22.53 5.58 -18.54
CA SER A 69 -23.41 4.69 -19.29
C SER A 69 -22.77 3.32 -19.56
N PHE A 70 -21.45 3.25 -19.75
CA PHE A 70 -20.72 2.00 -19.96
C PHE A 70 -20.67 1.17 -18.66
N TYR A 71 -20.29 1.77 -17.53
CA TYR A 71 -20.12 1.04 -16.29
C TYR A 71 -21.43 0.57 -15.65
N PHE A 72 -22.53 1.25 -15.94
CA PHE A 72 -23.86 0.90 -15.44
C PHE A 72 -24.77 0.22 -16.49
N ASP A 73 -24.24 -0.14 -17.66
CA ASP A 73 -24.90 -1.05 -18.59
C ASP A 73 -24.90 -2.49 -18.07
N MET A 74 -26.04 -3.19 -18.21
CA MET A 74 -26.21 -4.54 -17.66
C MET A 74 -25.30 -5.59 -18.32
N SER A 75 -24.89 -5.40 -19.55
CA SER A 75 -23.96 -6.31 -20.25
C SER A 75 -22.57 -6.24 -19.59
N ASN A 76 -22.09 -5.04 -19.27
CA ASN A 76 -20.81 -4.83 -18.61
C ASN A 76 -20.86 -5.21 -17.13
N ILE A 77 -21.93 -4.84 -16.42
CA ILE A 77 -22.15 -5.26 -15.02
C ILE A 77 -22.09 -6.78 -14.89
N SER A 78 -22.69 -7.50 -15.83
CA SER A 78 -22.69 -8.98 -15.81
C SER A 78 -21.28 -9.57 -15.99
N ARG A 79 -20.32 -8.85 -16.57
CA ARG A 79 -18.91 -9.25 -16.65
C ARG A 79 -18.19 -9.07 -15.30
N TYR A 80 -18.61 -8.09 -14.52
CA TYR A 80 -18.01 -7.81 -13.21
C TYR A 80 -18.56 -8.74 -12.11
N ILE A 81 -19.81 -9.20 -12.23
CA ILE A 81 -20.43 -10.11 -11.26
C ILE A 81 -20.04 -11.56 -11.58
N SER A 82 -19.15 -12.15 -10.80
CA SER A 82 -18.69 -13.53 -10.98
C SER A 82 -19.64 -14.57 -10.39
N TRP A 83 -20.45 -14.17 -9.40
CA TRP A 83 -21.42 -15.05 -8.77
C TRP A 83 -22.62 -14.28 -8.22
N GLU A 84 -23.77 -14.90 -8.32
CA GLU A 84 -25.05 -14.40 -7.81
C GLU A 84 -25.72 -15.50 -6.97
N GLU A 85 -26.06 -15.17 -5.75
CA GLU A 85 -26.78 -16.12 -4.88
C GLU A 85 -28.13 -16.50 -5.51
N SER A 86 -28.47 -17.79 -5.53
CA SER A 86 -29.74 -18.27 -6.11
C SER A 86 -30.95 -17.86 -5.28
N ALA A 87 -30.81 -17.82 -3.95
CA ALA A 87 -31.86 -17.44 -3.02
C ALA A 87 -31.92 -15.93 -2.78
N LEU A 88 -33.09 -15.40 -2.43
CA LEU A 88 -33.25 -14.04 -1.92
C LEU A 88 -33.12 -14.06 -0.40
N GLN A 89 -32.25 -13.21 0.14
CA GLN A 89 -32.10 -13.03 1.60
C GLN A 89 -33.34 -12.34 2.19
N LYS A 90 -33.91 -11.39 1.43
CA LYS A 90 -35.12 -10.68 1.83
C LYS A 90 -35.94 -10.27 0.61
N LYS A 91 -37.27 -10.32 0.75
CA LYS A 91 -38.22 -9.87 -0.27
C LYS A 91 -39.36 -9.11 0.39
N VAL A 92 -39.57 -7.85 -0.01
CA VAL A 92 -40.59 -6.96 0.58
C VAL A 92 -41.37 -6.27 -0.53
N LYS A 93 -42.68 -6.39 -0.52
CA LYS A 93 -43.57 -5.61 -1.43
C LYS A 93 -43.66 -4.17 -0.95
N LEU A 94 -43.53 -3.23 -1.89
CA LEU A 94 -43.60 -1.80 -1.66
C LEU A 94 -44.93 -1.24 -2.23
N ASN A 95 -45.41 -0.13 -1.65
CA ASN A 95 -46.57 0.65 -2.12
C ASN A 95 -47.79 -0.21 -2.48
N GLY A 96 -48.19 -1.09 -1.57
CA GLY A 96 -49.33 -1.96 -1.77
C GLY A 96 -49.18 -3.00 -2.91
N GLY A 97 -47.93 -3.36 -3.23
CA GLY A 97 -47.57 -4.35 -4.27
C GLY A 97 -47.26 -3.73 -5.64
N LYS A 98 -47.18 -2.41 -5.74
CA LYS A 98 -46.74 -1.71 -6.98
C LYS A 98 -45.23 -1.65 -7.14
N GLY A 99 -44.46 -2.12 -6.13
CA GLY A 99 -43.03 -2.20 -6.15
C GLY A 99 -42.52 -3.41 -5.34
N LEU A 100 -41.25 -3.69 -5.50
CA LEU A 100 -40.52 -4.78 -4.84
C LEU A 100 -39.17 -4.29 -4.37
N LYS A 101 -38.78 -4.69 -3.15
CA LYS A 101 -37.44 -4.55 -2.60
C LYS A 101 -36.90 -5.96 -2.32
N ILE A 102 -35.69 -6.24 -2.74
CA ILE A 102 -34.98 -7.49 -2.44
C ILE A 102 -33.64 -7.19 -1.79
N VAL A 103 -33.12 -8.19 -1.08
CA VAL A 103 -31.73 -8.25 -0.61
C VAL A 103 -31.12 -9.55 -1.12
N LYS A 104 -29.94 -9.47 -1.70
CA LYS A 104 -29.25 -10.58 -2.33
C LYS A 104 -27.74 -10.42 -2.26
N ARG A 105 -27.00 -11.54 -2.26
CA ARG A 105 -25.54 -11.53 -2.23
C ARG A 105 -24.96 -11.76 -3.62
N PHE A 106 -23.85 -11.07 -3.88
CA PHE A 106 -23.12 -11.16 -5.15
C PHE A 106 -21.63 -11.23 -4.87
N LYS A 107 -20.89 -11.94 -5.72
CA LYS A 107 -19.44 -11.78 -5.81
C LYS A 107 -19.13 -10.90 -7.01
N ILE A 108 -18.32 -9.87 -6.80
CA ILE A 108 -17.84 -8.99 -7.84
C ILE A 108 -16.33 -9.19 -8.04
N ASN A 109 -15.91 -9.30 -9.30
CA ASN A 109 -14.52 -9.36 -9.68
C ASN A 109 -13.96 -7.94 -9.84
N LYS A 110 -13.29 -7.44 -8.79
CA LYS A 110 -12.68 -6.11 -8.74
C LYS A 110 -11.63 -5.92 -9.84
N SER A 111 -10.86 -6.98 -10.17
CA SER A 111 -9.78 -6.88 -11.16
C SER A 111 -10.28 -6.60 -12.57
N ILE A 112 -11.43 -7.17 -12.99
CA ILE A 112 -12.03 -6.89 -14.30
C ILE A 112 -12.51 -5.43 -14.35
N LEU A 113 -13.15 -4.95 -13.26
CA LEU A 113 -13.61 -3.57 -13.18
C LEU A 113 -12.45 -2.58 -13.21
N MET A 114 -11.36 -2.85 -12.46
CA MET A 114 -10.13 -2.05 -12.48
C MET A 114 -9.53 -1.97 -13.88
N LYS A 115 -9.40 -3.11 -14.57
CA LYS A 115 -8.84 -3.17 -15.92
C LYS A 115 -9.66 -2.34 -16.93
N ASP A 116 -10.99 -2.34 -16.82
CA ASP A 116 -11.82 -1.48 -17.66
C ASP A 116 -11.63 0.01 -17.33
N LEU A 117 -11.43 0.37 -16.02
CA LEU A 117 -11.12 1.74 -15.61
C LEU A 117 -9.75 2.21 -16.15
N GLU A 118 -8.75 1.34 -16.13
CA GLU A 118 -7.43 1.58 -16.72
C GLU A 118 -7.51 1.75 -18.25
N ASN A 119 -8.24 0.87 -18.92
CA ASN A 119 -8.44 0.94 -20.38
C ASN A 119 -9.12 2.24 -20.83
N HIS A 120 -9.94 2.84 -20.00
CA HIS A 120 -10.56 4.14 -20.25
C HIS A 120 -9.74 5.33 -19.70
N ASN A 121 -8.51 5.10 -19.23
CA ASN A 121 -7.64 6.10 -18.60
C ASN A 121 -8.31 6.87 -17.44
N ILE A 122 -9.27 6.24 -16.77
CA ILE A 122 -9.91 6.77 -15.55
C ILE A 122 -8.96 6.58 -14.37
N LEU A 123 -8.40 5.36 -14.25
CA LEU A 123 -7.25 5.06 -13.39
C LEU A 123 -5.98 5.02 -14.26
N GLU A 124 -4.86 5.41 -13.69
CA GLU A 124 -3.57 5.21 -14.35
C GLU A 124 -3.24 3.72 -14.38
N ALA A 125 -2.84 3.21 -15.54
CA ALA A 125 -2.52 1.81 -15.69
C ALA A 125 -1.30 1.46 -14.85
N ARG A 126 -1.40 0.42 -14.04
CA ARG A 126 -0.32 -0.07 -13.18
C ARG A 126 0.96 -0.42 -13.98
N GLU A 127 0.81 -0.85 -15.22
CA GLU A 127 1.92 -1.15 -16.13
C GLU A 127 2.75 0.10 -16.44
N ASP A 128 2.10 1.27 -16.63
CA ASP A 128 2.79 2.54 -16.88
C ASP A 128 3.62 2.99 -15.65
N LEU A 129 3.11 2.74 -14.44
CA LEU A 129 3.80 3.03 -13.20
C LEU A 129 4.99 2.08 -12.98
N ALA A 130 4.83 0.79 -13.25
CA ALA A 130 5.88 -0.20 -13.15
C ALA A 130 7.00 0.04 -14.17
N ASP A 131 6.67 0.52 -15.37
CA ASP A 131 7.65 0.84 -16.41
C ASP A 131 8.53 2.04 -16.05
N VAL A 132 7.97 3.04 -15.36
CA VAL A 132 8.72 4.26 -14.97
C VAL A 132 9.56 4.04 -13.70
N PHE A 133 9.06 3.31 -12.71
CA PHE A 133 9.69 3.21 -11.37
C PHE A 133 10.16 1.80 -11.00
N GLY A 134 9.81 0.80 -11.81
CA GLY A 134 9.89 -0.62 -11.44
C GLY A 134 8.81 -1.00 -10.43
N ASN A 135 8.62 -2.29 -10.21
CA ASN A 135 7.74 -2.78 -9.14
C ASN A 135 8.33 -2.43 -7.78
N PRO A 136 7.52 -1.99 -6.79
CA PRO A 136 8.01 -1.75 -5.44
C PRO A 136 8.53 -3.05 -4.83
N PHE A 137 9.68 -2.97 -4.17
CA PHE A 137 10.21 -4.03 -3.32
C PHE A 137 9.46 -4.01 -2.00
N ILE A 138 8.71 -5.07 -1.70
CA ILE A 138 7.90 -5.18 -0.49
C ILE A 138 8.47 -6.27 0.41
N MET A 139 8.78 -5.92 1.65
CA MET A 139 9.17 -6.86 2.70
C MET A 139 7.97 -7.16 3.60
N VAL A 140 7.82 -8.41 4.03
CA VAL A 140 6.72 -8.86 4.89
C VAL A 140 7.30 -9.45 6.17
N LEU A 141 6.87 -8.94 7.34
CA LEU A 141 7.33 -9.37 8.66
C LEU A 141 6.17 -9.46 9.66
N PRO A 142 6.24 -10.33 10.67
CA PRO A 142 5.35 -10.24 11.82
C PRO A 142 5.65 -8.97 12.62
N GLU A 143 4.62 -8.40 13.22
CA GLU A 143 4.78 -7.40 14.28
C GLU A 143 5.30 -8.11 15.53
N VAL A 144 6.33 -7.56 16.13
CA VAL A 144 7.00 -8.13 17.31
C VAL A 144 7.08 -7.08 18.42
N GLU A 145 7.25 -7.52 19.66
CA GLU A 145 7.48 -6.63 20.78
C GLU A 145 8.89 -6.03 20.72
N LYS A 146 9.09 -4.92 21.45
CA LYS A 146 10.38 -4.22 21.49
C LYS A 146 11.48 -5.17 21.97
N GLY A 147 12.50 -5.35 21.17
CA GLY A 147 13.65 -6.21 21.43
C GLY A 147 13.53 -7.64 20.90
N GLU A 148 12.39 -8.02 20.31
CA GLU A 148 12.23 -9.30 19.65
C GLU A 148 12.70 -9.24 18.19
N ASN A 149 13.23 -10.36 17.68
CA ASN A 149 13.65 -10.49 16.29
C ASN A 149 12.53 -11.10 15.43
N PRO A 150 11.97 -10.34 14.47
CA PRO A 150 10.87 -10.84 13.64
C PRO A 150 11.25 -12.05 12.78
N ILE A 151 12.53 -12.22 12.42
CA ILE A 151 13.00 -13.37 11.65
C ILE A 151 12.98 -14.63 12.50
N GLU A 152 13.44 -14.55 13.75
CA GLU A 152 13.40 -15.67 14.70
C GLU A 152 11.95 -16.07 15.01
N MET A 153 11.07 -15.09 15.14
CA MET A 153 9.62 -15.31 15.32
C MET A 153 9.00 -16.04 14.13
N LEU A 154 9.36 -15.68 12.90
CA LEU A 154 8.91 -16.40 11.69
C LEU A 154 9.40 -17.84 11.66
N GLN A 155 10.63 -18.11 12.10
CA GLN A 155 11.22 -19.46 12.10
C GLN A 155 10.60 -20.35 13.15
N SER A 156 10.27 -19.80 14.32
CA SER A 156 9.76 -20.54 15.48
C SER A 156 8.24 -20.71 15.53
N ASN A 157 7.47 -19.83 14.83
CA ASN A 157 6.01 -19.83 14.89
C ASN A 157 5.35 -20.17 13.55
N PRO A 158 4.82 -21.41 13.38
CA PRO A 158 4.18 -21.83 12.12
C PRO A 158 2.96 -20.98 11.69
N LYS A 159 2.23 -20.39 12.64
CA LYS A 159 1.07 -19.53 12.34
C LYS A 159 1.52 -18.22 11.72
N LEU A 160 2.57 -17.59 12.27
CA LEU A 160 3.16 -16.37 11.71
C LEU A 160 3.78 -16.64 10.33
N LYS A 161 4.49 -17.76 10.18
CA LYS A 161 5.03 -18.19 8.89
C LYS A 161 3.93 -18.38 7.84
N HIS A 162 2.82 -19.02 8.22
CA HIS A 162 1.68 -19.20 7.31
C HIS A 162 1.05 -17.85 6.91
N ALA A 163 0.85 -16.94 7.87
CA ALA A 163 0.35 -15.60 7.59
C ALA A 163 1.25 -14.81 6.64
N ALA A 164 2.58 -14.87 6.81
CA ALA A 164 3.53 -14.29 5.86
C ALA A 164 3.36 -14.86 4.46
N SER A 165 3.30 -16.20 4.34
CA SER A 165 3.15 -16.88 3.05
C SER A 165 1.84 -16.50 2.33
N VAL A 166 0.76 -16.23 3.06
CA VAL A 166 -0.51 -15.73 2.48
C VAL A 166 -0.30 -14.35 1.85
N VAL A 167 0.36 -13.43 2.58
CA VAL A 167 0.66 -12.07 2.07
C VAL A 167 1.61 -12.14 0.88
N GLU A 168 2.69 -12.90 0.98
CA GLU A 168 3.67 -13.09 -0.09
C GLU A 168 3.03 -13.66 -1.36
N SER A 169 2.17 -14.69 -1.23
CA SER A 169 1.42 -15.25 -2.34
C SER A 169 0.46 -14.25 -2.97
N PHE A 170 -0.21 -13.44 -2.15
CA PHE A 170 -1.12 -12.40 -2.61
C PHE A 170 -0.38 -11.30 -3.40
N LEU A 171 0.79 -10.89 -2.93
CA LEU A 171 1.62 -9.88 -3.57
C LEU A 171 2.24 -10.39 -4.87
N THR A 172 2.84 -11.58 -4.87
CA THR A 172 3.48 -12.18 -6.05
C THR A 172 2.49 -12.48 -7.16
N ALA A 173 1.26 -12.91 -6.82
CA ALA A 173 0.17 -13.08 -7.80
C ALA A 173 -0.20 -11.75 -8.51
N ARG A 174 0.16 -10.61 -7.93
CA ARG A 174 -0.03 -9.26 -8.50
C ARG A 174 1.25 -8.63 -9.04
N GLN A 175 2.28 -9.45 -9.23
CA GLN A 175 3.58 -9.05 -9.81
C GLN A 175 4.36 -8.02 -8.98
N TYR A 176 4.14 -7.95 -7.65
CA TYR A 176 5.04 -7.21 -6.77
C TYR A 176 6.32 -7.99 -6.52
N ASP A 177 7.44 -7.28 -6.39
CA ASP A 177 8.70 -7.85 -5.97
C ASP A 177 8.69 -8.02 -4.45
N VAL A 178 8.62 -9.28 -3.99
CA VAL A 178 8.59 -9.60 -2.56
C VAL A 178 9.96 -10.04 -2.09
N VAL A 179 10.45 -9.38 -1.03
CA VAL A 179 11.69 -9.74 -0.37
C VAL A 179 11.39 -10.58 0.86
N VAL A 180 11.98 -11.77 0.91
CA VAL A 180 11.87 -12.68 2.06
C VAL A 180 13.15 -12.56 2.90
N PRO A 181 13.12 -11.88 4.05
CA PRO A 181 14.33 -11.60 4.85
C PRO A 181 15.08 -12.85 5.28
N SER A 182 14.37 -13.93 5.60
CA SER A 182 14.96 -15.20 6.03
C SER A 182 15.76 -15.92 4.93
N ALA A 183 15.64 -15.51 3.66
CA ALA A 183 16.37 -16.07 2.53
C ALA A 183 17.64 -15.25 2.18
N MET A 184 17.88 -14.11 2.83
CA MET A 184 19.03 -13.26 2.54
C MET A 184 20.23 -13.63 3.41
N GLU A 185 21.31 -14.08 2.77
CA GLU A 185 22.62 -14.26 3.40
C GLU A 185 23.29 -12.88 3.63
N ASN A 186 23.94 -12.68 4.79
CA ASN A 186 24.71 -11.47 5.16
C ASN A 186 23.93 -10.27 5.71
N LEU A 187 22.74 -10.46 6.27
CA LEU A 187 22.04 -9.39 6.99
C LEU A 187 22.83 -8.82 8.19
N ASP A 188 23.64 -9.65 8.86
CA ASP A 188 24.41 -9.24 10.04
C ASP A 188 25.45 -8.16 9.72
N ASN A 189 26.07 -8.18 8.55
CA ASN A 189 27.04 -7.18 8.12
C ASN A 189 26.41 -5.84 7.77
N LEU A 190 25.17 -5.85 7.25
CA LEU A 190 24.39 -4.65 6.93
C LEU A 190 23.87 -3.99 8.22
N ASN A 191 23.37 -4.78 9.16
CA ASN A 191 22.90 -4.32 10.46
C ASN A 191 24.04 -3.70 11.31
N ALA A 192 25.22 -4.32 11.32
CA ALA A 192 26.38 -3.80 12.05
C ALA A 192 26.84 -2.42 11.55
N ALA A 193 26.79 -2.18 10.25
CA ALA A 193 27.13 -0.88 9.67
C ALA A 193 26.12 0.23 10.03
N GLN A 194 24.84 -0.12 10.20
CA GLN A 194 23.79 0.82 10.57
C GLN A 194 23.73 1.10 12.08
N MET A 195 23.92 0.08 12.91
CA MET A 195 23.98 0.22 14.37
C MET A 195 25.13 1.14 14.84
N SER A 196 26.19 1.27 14.02
CA SER A 196 27.30 2.18 14.33
C SER A 196 26.95 3.66 14.22
N LEU A 197 25.83 4.01 13.58
CA LEU A 197 25.43 5.39 13.28
C LEU A 197 24.22 5.90 14.09
N GLY A 198 23.44 5.00 14.68
CA GLY A 198 22.24 5.34 15.43
C GLY A 198 22.29 4.79 16.86
N GLY A 199 22.68 5.61 17.80
CA GLY A 199 22.71 5.26 19.23
C GLY A 199 21.33 5.18 19.90
N GLN A 200 20.25 4.87 19.17
CA GLN A 200 18.90 4.72 19.72
C GLN A 200 18.28 3.38 19.32
N GLU A 201 17.53 2.80 20.26
CA GLU A 201 16.76 1.56 20.06
C GLU A 201 15.60 1.78 19.07
N GLU A 202 15.90 1.76 17.79
CA GLU A 202 14.91 1.82 16.73
C GLU A 202 14.19 0.47 16.57
N ASP A 203 12.99 0.51 15.96
CA ASP A 203 12.23 -0.68 15.61
C ASP A 203 13.05 -1.58 14.65
N PHE A 204 13.25 -2.83 15.04
CA PHE A 204 14.05 -3.80 14.29
C PHE A 204 13.51 -4.03 12.89
N SER A 205 12.18 -4.02 12.71
CA SER A 205 11.54 -4.18 11.40
C SER A 205 11.88 -3.01 10.46
N TYR A 206 11.92 -1.79 10.98
CA TYR A 206 12.33 -0.59 10.25
C TYR A 206 13.81 -0.65 9.83
N GLN A 207 14.69 -0.99 10.76
CA GLN A 207 16.12 -1.13 10.49
C GLN A 207 16.38 -2.19 9.44
N LEU A 208 15.70 -3.33 9.53
CA LEU A 208 15.81 -4.41 8.58
C LEU A 208 15.33 -3.99 7.19
N ALA A 209 14.20 -3.28 7.10
CA ALA A 209 13.66 -2.77 5.86
C ALA A 209 14.61 -1.80 5.16
N LEU A 210 15.22 -0.88 5.92
CA LEU A 210 16.26 0.03 5.41
C LEU A 210 17.50 -0.71 4.94
N SER A 211 17.96 -1.73 5.68
CA SER A 211 19.14 -2.52 5.36
C SER A 211 18.97 -3.30 4.05
N ILE A 212 17.81 -3.90 3.88
CA ILE A 212 17.44 -4.64 2.67
C ILE A 212 17.21 -3.68 1.50
N GLY A 213 16.81 -2.44 1.77
CA GLY A 213 16.43 -1.46 0.75
C GLY A 213 15.09 -1.76 0.13
N SER A 214 14.14 -2.30 0.91
CA SER A 214 12.75 -2.39 0.49
C SER A 214 12.16 -0.99 0.31
N ASP A 215 11.22 -0.84 -0.61
CA ASP A 215 10.49 0.41 -0.78
C ASP A 215 9.40 0.55 0.30
N ILE A 216 8.81 -0.59 0.63
CA ILE A 216 7.70 -0.72 1.57
C ILE A 216 7.97 -1.94 2.46
N TYR A 217 7.62 -1.85 3.73
CA TYR A 217 7.51 -3.03 4.56
C TYR A 217 6.10 -3.16 5.15
N ILE A 218 5.64 -4.40 5.20
CA ILE A 218 4.34 -4.77 5.75
C ILE A 218 4.58 -5.54 7.03
N THR A 219 3.93 -5.10 8.12
CA THR A 219 3.85 -5.86 9.37
C THR A 219 2.45 -6.40 9.56
N TYR A 220 2.34 -7.54 10.24
CA TYR A 220 1.06 -8.15 10.58
C TYR A 220 1.08 -8.74 12.00
N ALA A 221 -0.07 -8.66 12.67
CA ALA A 221 -0.32 -9.27 13.95
C ALA A 221 -1.68 -9.97 13.94
N GLY A 222 -1.80 -11.05 14.71
CA GLY A 222 -3.02 -11.81 14.81
C GLY A 222 -3.51 -11.94 16.24
N THR A 223 -4.82 -11.85 16.43
CA THR A 223 -5.48 -12.17 17.70
C THR A 223 -6.56 -13.22 17.50
N VAL A 224 -6.87 -13.96 18.54
CA VAL A 224 -7.91 -14.98 18.54
C VAL A 224 -8.91 -14.70 19.64
N GLU A 225 -10.20 -14.79 19.30
CA GLU A 225 -11.29 -14.61 20.24
C GLU A 225 -12.19 -15.85 20.26
N SER A 226 -12.63 -16.25 21.44
CA SER A 226 -13.62 -17.33 21.56
C SER A 226 -14.99 -16.82 21.09
N ALA A 227 -15.59 -17.53 20.13
CA ALA A 227 -16.90 -17.21 19.59
C ALA A 227 -18.03 -18.09 20.17
N GLY A 228 -17.75 -18.85 21.25
CA GLY A 228 -18.68 -19.75 21.90
C GLY A 228 -18.72 -21.15 21.27
N TYR A 229 -19.30 -22.10 21.98
CA TYR A 229 -19.44 -23.51 21.56
C TYR A 229 -18.14 -24.18 21.07
N GLY A 230 -16.99 -23.75 21.59
CA GLY A 230 -15.67 -24.26 21.21
C GLY A 230 -15.22 -23.80 19.80
N THR A 231 -15.79 -22.72 19.26
CA THR A 231 -15.35 -22.06 18.04
C THR A 231 -14.50 -20.85 18.35
N GLU A 232 -13.56 -20.55 17.46
CA GLU A 232 -12.64 -19.41 17.52
C GLU A 232 -12.79 -18.54 16.29
N LYS A 233 -12.68 -17.24 16.47
CA LYS A 233 -12.61 -16.23 15.41
C LYS A 233 -11.22 -15.59 15.43
N TYR A 234 -10.58 -15.55 14.30
CA TYR A 234 -9.28 -14.90 14.13
C TYR A 234 -9.45 -13.50 13.54
N SER A 235 -8.67 -12.55 14.04
CA SER A 235 -8.48 -11.25 13.41
C SER A 235 -7.02 -11.05 13.09
N MET A 236 -6.74 -10.49 11.91
CA MET A 236 -5.39 -10.16 11.45
C MET A 236 -5.32 -8.67 11.15
N ILE A 237 -4.43 -7.96 11.83
CA ILE A 237 -4.13 -6.56 11.57
C ILE A 237 -2.94 -6.54 10.62
N VAL A 238 -3.03 -5.78 9.55
CA VAL A 238 -1.96 -5.57 8.57
C VAL A 238 -1.65 -4.09 8.49
N ARG A 239 -0.38 -3.73 8.61
CA ARG A 239 0.12 -2.36 8.51
C ARG A 239 1.20 -2.29 7.44
N ALA A 240 1.14 -1.27 6.60
CA ALA A 240 2.15 -1.02 5.61
C ALA A 240 2.83 0.33 5.85
N TYR A 241 4.14 0.34 5.73
CA TYR A 241 4.98 1.51 5.99
C TYR A 241 5.88 1.79 4.79
N GLU A 242 6.07 3.06 4.52
CA GLU A 242 7.13 3.53 3.63
C GLU A 242 8.48 3.42 4.36
N THR A 243 9.48 2.80 3.71
CA THR A 243 10.71 2.39 4.39
C THR A 243 11.61 3.57 4.78
N THR A 244 11.70 4.62 3.96
CA THR A 244 12.67 5.71 4.22
C THR A 244 12.28 6.61 5.40
N THR A 245 10.97 6.67 5.71
CA THR A 245 10.42 7.55 6.75
C THR A 245 9.74 6.81 7.89
N ALA A 246 9.55 5.51 7.79
CA ALA A 246 8.65 4.72 8.64
C ALA A 246 7.20 5.24 8.66
N ARG A 247 6.78 6.00 7.62
CA ARG A 247 5.42 6.55 7.54
C ARG A 247 4.41 5.45 7.31
N LEU A 248 3.38 5.37 8.15
CA LEU A 248 2.27 4.46 7.97
C LEU A 248 1.46 4.84 6.71
N LEU A 249 1.41 3.94 5.75
CA LEU A 249 0.67 4.10 4.49
C LEU A 249 -0.76 3.60 4.60
N GLY A 250 -0.96 2.55 5.39
CA GLY A 250 -2.28 1.98 5.62
C GLY A 250 -2.27 0.95 6.74
N THR A 251 -3.41 0.81 7.39
CA THR A 251 -3.68 -0.25 8.36
C THR A 251 -5.09 -0.76 8.14
N GLU A 252 -5.24 -2.07 8.16
CA GLU A 252 -6.54 -2.75 8.05
C GLU A 252 -6.60 -3.97 8.94
N THR A 253 -7.82 -4.30 9.35
CA THR A 253 -8.09 -5.51 10.12
C THR A 253 -9.07 -6.38 9.36
N GLY A 254 -8.65 -7.61 9.08
CA GLY A 254 -9.53 -8.63 8.53
C GLY A 254 -9.96 -9.62 9.60
N TYR A 255 -11.08 -10.29 9.35
CA TYR A 255 -11.70 -11.21 10.28
C TYR A 255 -12.05 -12.52 9.59
N SER A 256 -11.83 -13.64 10.28
CA SER A 256 -12.33 -14.93 9.86
C SER A 256 -13.78 -15.15 10.30
N GLN A 257 -14.42 -16.17 9.74
CA GLN A 257 -15.61 -16.74 10.35
C GLN A 257 -15.22 -17.56 11.60
N ALA A 258 -16.18 -17.73 12.52
CA ALA A 258 -15.99 -18.57 13.69
C ALA A 258 -15.93 -20.05 13.25
N ARG A 259 -14.82 -20.75 13.58
CA ARG A 259 -14.58 -22.16 13.22
C ARG A 259 -14.06 -22.95 14.40
N LYS A 260 -14.18 -24.27 14.31
CA LYS A 260 -13.61 -25.20 15.28
C LYS A 260 -12.38 -25.87 14.68
N GLY A 261 -11.19 -25.54 15.20
CA GLY A 261 -9.95 -26.27 14.91
C GLY A 261 -9.26 -25.96 13.57
N GLU A 262 -9.82 -25.10 12.71
CA GLU A 262 -9.25 -24.79 11.38
C GLU A 262 -8.45 -23.45 11.41
N ILE A 263 -7.40 -23.43 12.22
CA ILE A 263 -6.63 -22.20 12.50
C ILE A 263 -6.03 -21.59 11.24
N MET A 264 -5.38 -22.38 10.39
CA MET A 264 -4.69 -21.88 9.20
C MET A 264 -5.67 -21.30 8.18
N VAL A 265 -6.81 -21.93 7.98
CA VAL A 265 -7.89 -21.43 7.12
C VAL A 265 -8.44 -20.10 7.66
N SER A 266 -8.60 -20.00 8.98
CA SER A 266 -9.07 -18.77 9.62
C SER A 266 -8.06 -17.61 9.49
N ILE A 267 -6.76 -17.89 9.62
CA ILE A 267 -5.69 -16.91 9.40
C ILE A 267 -5.69 -16.44 7.93
N GLU A 268 -5.79 -17.38 6.98
CA GLU A 268 -5.83 -17.05 5.55
C GLU A 268 -7.03 -16.17 5.19
N GLU A 269 -8.23 -16.50 5.70
CA GLU A 269 -9.45 -15.71 5.47
C GLU A 269 -9.32 -14.29 6.04
N ALA A 270 -8.86 -14.18 7.29
CA ALA A 270 -8.66 -12.87 7.93
C ALA A 270 -7.58 -12.04 7.22
N MET A 271 -6.47 -12.67 6.83
CA MET A 271 -5.38 -11.99 6.14
C MET A 271 -5.81 -11.49 4.75
N ASN A 272 -6.50 -12.31 3.97
CA ASN A 272 -7.01 -11.91 2.65
C ASN A 272 -8.00 -10.75 2.74
N GLY A 273 -8.78 -10.67 3.83
CA GLY A 273 -9.69 -9.55 4.08
C GLY A 273 -8.98 -8.23 4.38
N ALA A 274 -7.79 -8.27 4.97
CA ALA A 274 -7.02 -7.08 5.33
C ALA A 274 -6.09 -6.61 4.19
N ILE A 275 -5.35 -7.53 3.55
CA ILE A 275 -4.25 -7.17 2.65
C ILE A 275 -4.72 -6.47 1.38
N ASP A 276 -5.89 -6.81 0.85
CA ASP A 276 -6.42 -6.19 -0.37
C ASP A 276 -6.66 -4.68 -0.18
N ASN A 277 -7.20 -4.31 0.96
CA ASN A 277 -7.43 -2.90 1.31
C ASN A 277 -6.12 -2.13 1.58
N VAL A 278 -5.14 -2.78 2.22
CA VAL A 278 -3.81 -2.17 2.44
C VAL A 278 -3.14 -1.90 1.10
N LEU A 279 -3.20 -2.84 0.16
CA LEU A 279 -2.60 -2.67 -1.17
C LEU A 279 -3.19 -1.50 -1.96
N SER A 280 -4.49 -1.29 -1.91
CA SER A 280 -5.12 -0.16 -2.58
C SER A 280 -4.57 1.18 -2.07
N ARG A 281 -4.31 1.29 -0.76
CA ARG A 281 -3.68 2.48 -0.17
C ARG A 281 -2.21 2.64 -0.58
N LEU A 282 -1.50 1.53 -0.70
CA LEU A 282 -0.12 1.54 -1.21
C LEU A 282 -0.04 2.09 -2.64
N ILE A 283 -0.96 1.69 -3.51
CA ILE A 283 -1.03 2.18 -4.89
C ILE A 283 -1.24 3.70 -4.90
N ASN A 284 -2.21 4.20 -4.14
CA ASN A 284 -2.49 5.65 -4.06
C ASN A 284 -1.26 6.44 -3.55
N TYR A 285 -0.51 5.88 -2.61
CA TYR A 285 0.73 6.49 -2.13
C TYR A 285 1.80 6.49 -3.23
N TRP A 286 1.97 5.36 -3.90
CA TRP A 286 2.94 5.18 -4.98
C TRP A 286 2.71 6.19 -6.10
N GLU A 287 1.47 6.36 -6.54
CA GLU A 287 1.06 7.38 -7.53
C GLU A 287 1.38 8.81 -7.07
N SER A 288 1.20 9.11 -5.79
CA SER A 288 1.53 10.43 -5.24
C SER A 288 3.05 10.68 -5.21
N ASP A 289 3.85 9.66 -4.92
CA ASP A 289 5.31 9.76 -4.89
C ASP A 289 5.91 9.94 -6.30
N LEU A 290 5.27 9.33 -7.32
CA LEU A 290 5.61 9.49 -8.72
C LEU A 290 5.68 10.96 -9.16
N LYS A 291 4.76 11.77 -8.67
CA LYS A 291 4.70 13.21 -9.01
C LYS A 291 5.89 14.01 -8.46
N ASN A 292 6.49 13.53 -7.38
CA ASN A 292 7.64 14.19 -6.74
C ASN A 292 9.00 13.61 -7.21
N GLY A 293 9.01 12.41 -7.78
CA GLY A 293 10.22 11.67 -8.14
C GLY A 293 10.56 10.53 -7.18
N ILE A 294 11.69 9.86 -7.40
CA ILE A 294 12.15 8.76 -6.53
C ILE A 294 12.63 9.33 -5.20
N GLN A 295 12.10 8.79 -4.11
CA GLN A 295 12.47 9.19 -2.76
C GLN A 295 13.70 8.42 -2.27
N TYR A 296 14.66 9.14 -1.68
CA TYR A 296 15.84 8.60 -1.02
C TYR A 296 15.98 9.18 0.40
N LYS A 297 16.39 8.32 1.33
CA LYS A 297 16.85 8.69 2.67
C LYS A 297 18.35 8.96 2.62
N LEU A 298 18.78 10.10 3.10
CA LEU A 298 20.18 10.51 3.13
C LEU A 298 20.57 10.83 4.56
N VAL A 299 21.58 10.14 5.08
CA VAL A 299 22.14 10.39 6.41
C VAL A 299 23.63 10.61 6.26
N VAL A 300 24.12 11.70 6.86
CA VAL A 300 25.52 12.10 6.80
C VAL A 300 26.04 12.30 8.20
N SER A 301 27.17 11.69 8.52
CA SER A 301 27.95 12.02 9.71
C SER A 301 29.10 12.96 9.34
N ILE A 302 29.28 14.01 10.11
CA ILE A 302 30.41 14.96 9.99
C ILE A 302 31.45 14.57 11.04
N SER A 303 32.73 14.51 10.62
CA SER A 303 33.82 14.19 11.55
C SER A 303 33.90 15.19 12.70
N THR A 304 34.25 14.72 13.88
CA THR A 304 34.54 15.55 15.05
C THR A 304 35.87 16.30 14.96
N ASP A 305 36.62 16.10 13.87
CA ASP A 305 37.86 16.83 13.58
C ASP A 305 37.63 18.27 13.11
N PHE A 306 36.41 18.57 12.67
CA PHE A 306 35.98 19.93 12.30
C PHE A 306 35.52 20.71 13.54
N ASP A 307 35.84 22.01 13.55
CA ASP A 307 35.28 22.90 14.55
C ASP A 307 33.82 23.27 14.25
N GLU A 308 33.21 24.12 15.06
CA GLU A 308 31.79 24.46 14.97
C GLU A 308 31.49 25.29 13.70
N ASP A 309 32.37 26.23 13.35
CA ASP A 309 32.22 27.11 12.16
C ASP A 309 32.42 26.28 10.86
N GLU A 310 33.41 25.40 10.83
CA GLU A 310 33.63 24.46 9.73
C GLU A 310 32.45 23.49 9.53
N SER A 311 31.91 22.98 10.62
CA SER A 311 30.75 22.08 10.60
C SER A 311 29.50 22.79 10.08
N GLU A 312 29.29 24.06 10.40
CA GLU A 312 28.20 24.86 9.86
C GLU A 312 28.38 25.12 8.36
N SER A 313 29.57 25.49 7.91
CA SER A 313 29.92 25.68 6.49
C SER A 313 29.72 24.35 5.69
N ILE A 314 30.11 23.21 6.26
CA ILE A 314 29.86 21.89 5.68
C ILE A 314 28.35 21.64 5.55
N SER A 315 27.57 22.02 6.54
CA SER A 315 26.11 21.85 6.52
C SER A 315 25.46 22.69 5.42
N PHE A 316 25.90 23.96 5.23
CA PHE A 316 25.40 24.80 4.15
C PHE A 316 25.78 24.27 2.78
N ALA A 317 27.04 23.91 2.56
CA ALA A 317 27.49 23.29 1.32
C ALA A 317 26.74 22.00 0.98
N PHE A 318 26.38 21.23 2.02
CA PHE A 318 25.62 20.00 1.85
C PHE A 318 24.15 20.28 1.50
N MET A 319 23.53 21.27 2.13
CA MET A 319 22.17 21.73 1.83
C MET A 319 22.08 22.19 0.36
N ASP A 320 22.98 23.03 -0.09
CA ASP A 320 23.02 23.52 -1.47
C ASP A 320 23.21 22.37 -2.47
N ALA A 321 24.07 21.40 -2.14
CA ALA A 321 24.26 20.21 -2.97
C ALA A 321 23.01 19.35 -3.07
N VAL A 322 22.25 19.23 -2.00
CA VAL A 322 20.97 18.51 -1.94
C VAL A 322 19.91 19.22 -2.78
N GLU A 323 19.79 20.53 -2.65
CA GLU A 323 18.82 21.33 -3.42
C GLU A 323 19.10 21.26 -4.93
N GLU A 324 20.35 21.28 -5.32
CA GLU A 324 20.76 21.22 -6.74
C GLU A 324 20.41 19.90 -7.42
N ILE A 325 20.38 18.78 -6.69
CA ILE A 325 20.15 17.44 -7.26
C ILE A 325 18.72 16.90 -7.07
N SER A 326 17.91 17.56 -6.24
CA SER A 326 16.56 17.09 -5.92
C SER A 326 15.49 18.00 -6.49
N ASN A 327 14.34 17.42 -6.86
CA ASN A 327 13.13 18.18 -7.20
C ASN A 327 12.50 18.78 -5.94
N LYS A 328 12.71 18.11 -4.79
CA LYS A 328 12.23 18.49 -3.48
C LYS A 328 13.11 17.83 -2.44
N SER A 329 13.41 18.56 -1.39
CA SER A 329 14.11 18.06 -0.20
C SER A 329 13.33 18.38 1.08
N LYS A 330 13.61 17.61 2.11
CA LYS A 330 13.17 17.88 3.47
C LYS A 330 14.31 17.54 4.43
N GLU A 331 14.76 18.53 5.17
CA GLU A 331 15.65 18.32 6.29
C GLU A 331 14.87 17.78 7.50
N ASN A 332 15.31 16.68 8.06
CA ASN A 332 14.74 16.11 9.28
C ASN A 332 15.59 16.46 10.50
N ILE A 333 16.93 16.41 10.35
CA ILE A 333 17.90 16.69 11.41
C ILE A 333 19.07 17.43 10.77
N ALA A 334 19.49 18.53 11.40
CA ALA A 334 20.75 19.18 11.17
C ALA A 334 21.41 19.51 12.51
N THR A 335 22.56 18.93 12.75
CA THR A 335 23.43 19.20 13.91
C THR A 335 24.86 19.35 13.43
N ALA A 336 25.77 19.81 14.28
CA ALA A 336 27.19 19.90 13.95
C ALA A 336 27.82 18.56 13.48
N GLN A 337 27.22 17.42 13.82
CA GLN A 337 27.79 16.10 13.52
C GLN A 337 26.88 15.21 12.65
N THR A 338 25.61 15.57 12.43
CA THR A 338 24.66 14.71 11.73
C THR A 338 23.69 15.53 10.89
N LEU A 339 23.56 15.14 9.63
CA LEU A 339 22.54 15.67 8.72
C LEU A 339 21.65 14.52 8.25
N ASP A 340 20.35 14.74 8.26
CA ASP A 340 19.34 13.77 7.83
C ASP A 340 18.35 14.42 6.88
N TYR A 341 18.31 13.97 5.63
CA TYR A 341 17.46 14.48 4.58
C TYR A 341 16.60 13.40 3.94
N LEU A 342 15.43 13.81 3.48
CA LEU A 342 14.65 13.11 2.46
C LEU A 342 14.76 13.87 1.15
N LEU A 343 15.06 13.15 0.07
CA LEU A 343 15.21 13.69 -1.27
C LEU A 343 14.19 13.07 -2.21
N TRP A 344 13.60 13.87 -3.07
CA TRP A 344 12.83 13.40 -4.23
C TRP A 344 13.57 13.80 -5.49
N CYS A 345 14.07 12.82 -6.23
CA CYS A 345 14.93 13.03 -7.39
C CYS A 345 14.23 12.63 -8.69
N ASP A 346 14.56 13.32 -9.78
CA ASP A 346 14.06 13.00 -11.12
C ASP A 346 14.48 11.57 -11.53
N PRO A 347 13.53 10.67 -11.79
CA PRO A 347 13.83 9.28 -12.16
C PRO A 347 14.60 9.15 -13.48
N GLY A 348 14.43 10.07 -14.42
CA GLY A 348 15.17 10.09 -15.67
C GLY A 348 16.68 10.35 -15.49
N LYS A 349 17.05 11.03 -14.40
CA LYS A 349 18.42 11.43 -14.10
C LYS A 349 19.04 10.62 -12.96
N TYR A 350 18.25 10.30 -11.95
CA TYR A 350 18.67 9.74 -10.66
C TYR A 350 17.90 8.46 -10.31
N ASP A 351 17.84 7.52 -11.26
CA ASP A 351 17.15 6.23 -11.13
C ASP A 351 17.76 5.28 -10.08
N LYS A 352 18.97 5.60 -9.58
CA LYS A 352 19.72 4.77 -8.62
C LYS A 352 20.39 5.64 -7.56
N SER A 353 20.36 5.19 -6.31
CA SER A 353 21.03 5.83 -5.18
C SER A 353 22.54 6.06 -5.42
N SER A 354 23.21 5.16 -6.15
CA SER A 354 24.61 5.34 -6.53
C SER A 354 24.84 6.51 -7.50
N LYS A 355 23.87 6.81 -8.38
CA LYS A 355 23.93 8.03 -9.21
C LYS A 355 23.71 9.28 -8.37
N VAL A 356 22.72 9.25 -7.47
CA VAL A 356 22.48 10.36 -6.50
C VAL A 356 23.77 10.64 -5.74
N TYR A 357 24.39 9.64 -5.13
CA TYR A 357 25.66 9.80 -4.41
C TYR A 357 26.76 10.42 -5.29
N ARG A 358 26.91 9.94 -6.52
CA ARG A 358 27.96 10.47 -7.43
C ARG A 358 27.78 11.94 -7.74
N TYR A 359 26.56 12.37 -8.01
CA TYR A 359 26.26 13.77 -8.31
C TYR A 359 26.33 14.65 -7.07
N LEU A 360 25.81 14.16 -5.94
CA LEU A 360 25.90 14.82 -4.64
C LEU A 360 27.36 15.08 -4.26
N LYS A 361 28.23 14.05 -4.36
CA LYS A 361 29.65 14.18 -4.06
C LYS A 361 30.33 15.26 -4.92
N LYS A 362 29.98 15.32 -6.21
CA LYS A 362 30.53 16.32 -7.12
C LYS A 362 30.09 17.75 -6.75
N LYS A 363 28.81 17.92 -6.43
CA LYS A 363 28.22 19.22 -6.06
C LYS A 363 28.73 19.68 -4.70
N PHE A 364 28.72 18.80 -3.71
CA PHE A 364 29.27 19.08 -2.38
C PHE A 364 30.73 19.53 -2.46
N GLY A 365 31.59 18.84 -3.23
CA GLY A 365 33.00 19.26 -3.40
C GLY A 365 33.16 20.68 -3.92
N SER A 366 32.29 21.11 -4.85
CA SER A 366 32.33 22.50 -5.35
C SER A 366 31.84 23.47 -4.28
N PHE A 367 30.74 23.22 -3.61
CA PHE A 367 30.17 24.14 -2.63
C PHE A 367 31.02 24.25 -1.36
N VAL A 368 31.63 23.16 -0.89
CA VAL A 368 32.49 23.21 0.30
C VAL A 368 33.78 23.98 0.05
N GLU A 369 34.32 23.92 -1.19
CA GLU A 369 35.45 24.79 -1.61
C GLU A 369 35.07 26.28 -1.60
N ASP A 370 33.84 26.59 -2.05
CA ASP A 370 33.33 27.98 -2.04
C ASP A 370 33.15 28.51 -0.61
N GLU A 371 32.82 27.63 0.36
CA GLU A 371 32.75 27.95 1.79
C GLU A 371 34.15 28.03 2.46
N GLY A 372 35.20 27.69 1.75
CA GLY A 372 36.58 27.77 2.24
C GLY A 372 37.02 26.65 3.16
N VAL A 373 36.26 25.56 3.21
CA VAL A 373 36.55 24.38 4.02
C VAL A 373 37.11 23.25 3.15
N THR A 374 38.11 22.54 3.66
CA THR A 374 38.66 21.35 3.00
C THR A 374 38.06 20.10 3.61
N ALA A 375 37.15 19.49 2.88
CA ALA A 375 36.44 18.31 3.36
C ALA A 375 36.14 17.32 2.23
N THR A 376 36.15 16.03 2.55
CA THR A 376 35.88 14.96 1.60
C THR A 376 34.62 14.17 1.98
N LEU A 377 33.66 14.09 1.04
CA LEU A 377 32.45 13.27 1.19
C LEU A 377 32.74 11.82 0.79
N ARG A 378 32.57 10.90 1.73
CA ARG A 378 32.81 9.46 1.54
C ARG A 378 31.52 8.66 1.74
N LYS A 379 31.41 7.60 0.97
CA LYS A 379 30.33 6.62 1.08
C LYS A 379 30.63 5.63 2.21
N ILE A 380 29.69 5.50 3.17
CA ILE A 380 29.69 4.42 4.14
C ILE A 380 28.88 3.25 3.56
N ASN A 381 27.62 3.49 3.22
CA ASN A 381 26.74 2.50 2.61
C ASN A 381 25.77 3.18 1.63
N VAL A 382 25.47 2.51 0.54
CA VAL A 382 24.45 2.95 -0.43
C VAL A 382 23.66 1.74 -0.86
N ASN A 383 22.42 1.67 -0.46
CA ASN A 383 21.48 0.66 -0.93
C ASN A 383 20.39 1.31 -1.81
N ARG A 384 19.32 0.58 -2.13
CA ARG A 384 18.29 1.04 -3.06
C ARG A 384 17.61 2.35 -2.63
N LYS A 385 17.38 2.55 -1.33
CA LYS A 385 16.60 3.68 -0.78
C LYS A 385 17.38 4.58 0.17
N MET A 386 18.50 4.11 0.70
CA MET A 386 19.28 4.81 1.70
C MET A 386 20.70 5.07 1.22
N ILE A 387 21.19 6.27 1.54
CA ILE A 387 22.53 6.76 1.24
C ILE A 387 23.14 7.21 2.56
N LEU A 388 24.09 6.42 3.09
CA LEU A 388 24.85 6.74 4.29
C LEU A 388 26.22 7.27 3.90
N LEU A 389 26.53 8.46 4.34
CA LEU A 389 27.75 9.17 4.01
C LEU A 389 28.49 9.64 5.27
N LYS A 390 29.75 9.97 5.08
CA LYS A 390 30.60 10.61 6.07
C LYS A 390 31.36 11.75 5.42
N VAL A 391 31.52 12.87 6.11
CA VAL A 391 32.40 13.97 5.77
C VAL A 391 33.62 13.86 6.68
N ASP A 392 34.78 13.71 6.08
CA ASP A 392 36.07 13.66 6.75
C ASP A 392 36.93 14.85 6.36
N ALA A 393 37.78 15.35 7.25
CA ALA A 393 38.90 16.25 6.92
C ALA A 393 39.90 15.52 5.99
N GLU A 394 40.54 16.27 5.09
CA GLU A 394 41.58 15.70 4.22
C GLU A 394 42.90 15.49 4.97
#